data_5fda8da085657d363a09dbae6ae33980
#
_entry.id   5fda8da085657d363a09dbae6ae33980
#
_cell.length_a   1.000
_cell.length_b   1.000
_cell.length_c   1.000
_cell.angle_alpha   90.00
_cell.angle_beta   90.00
_cell.angle_gamma   90.00
#
_symmetry.space_group_name_H-M   'P 1'
#
loop_
_entity.id
_entity.type
_entity.pdbx_description
1 polymer ?
#
loop_
_entity_poly.entity_id
_entity_poly.type
_entity_poly.pdbx_seq_one_letter_code
_entity_poly.pdbx_strand_id
1 'polypeptide(L)'
;MTNQQKESQNKQESYEVDRKVISGLIKKALNEVEGIYAVKRGLWGERIKIEYLQEGIGLSLQLIIKEGNAIPQLVEETQKKVKQEVQRVLDKPVAKINIKIKGIKHIS
;
A
#
# COMPACT_ATOMS: atom_id res chain seq x y z
N MET A 1 5.35 -15.24 -36.56
CA MET A 1 5.24 -15.26 -36.09
C MET A 1 5.01 -15.24 -35.56
N THR A 2 5.06 -15.15 -35.21
CA THR A 2 4.92 -15.18 -34.50
C THR A 2 4.84 -14.94 -33.90
N ASN A 3 4.90 -14.78 -33.47
CA ASN A 3 4.90 -14.57 -32.72
C ASN A 3 4.74 -13.93 -32.36
N GLN A 4 4.66 -13.54 -32.28
CA GLN A 4 4.55 -13.01 -31.73
C GLN A 4 3.82 -12.80 -31.31
N GLN A 5 3.41 -13.02 -31.41
CA GLN A 5 2.82 -12.89 -30.82
C GLN A 5 2.72 -13.15 -30.07
N LYS A 6 2.98 -13.49 -29.80
CA LYS A 6 3.05 -13.71 -28.92
C LYS A 6 3.64 -13.16 -28.16
N GLU A 7 4.12 -12.67 -28.06
CA GLU A 7 4.60 -12.03 -27.38
C GLU A 7 4.07 -11.09 -26.92
N SER A 8 3.54 -10.62 -27.28
CA SER A 8 3.04 -9.62 -26.79
C SER A 8 1.98 -9.84 -26.09
N GLN A 9 1.29 -10.45 -26.27
CA GLN A 9 0.35 -10.61 -25.56
C GLN A 9 0.74 -11.12 -24.40
N ASN A 10 1.54 -11.51 -24.30
CA ASN A 10 1.87 -11.94 -23.16
C ASN A 10 2.51 -10.98 -22.38
N LYS A 11 2.58 -9.83 -22.78
CA LYS A 11 3.22 -8.91 -22.14
C LYS A 11 2.60 -8.47 -20.98
N GLN A 12 1.35 -8.16 -20.95
CA GLN A 12 0.77 -7.67 -19.84
C GLN A 12 0.68 -8.69 -18.80
N GLU A 13 0.74 -9.91 -19.15
CA GLU A 13 0.74 -10.85 -18.12
C GLU A 13 2.13 -11.27 -17.83
N SER A 14 3.09 -10.64 -18.38
CA SER A 14 4.43 -11.12 -18.30
C SER A 14 5.19 -10.64 -17.09
N TYR A 15 4.62 -9.77 -16.25
CA TYR A 15 5.37 -9.33 -15.10
C TYR A 15 4.48 -9.05 -13.91
N GLU A 16 5.08 -9.14 -12.76
CA GLU A 16 4.48 -8.79 -11.51
C GLU A 16 5.43 -7.90 -10.79
N VAL A 17 4.95 -6.86 -10.17
CA VAL A 17 5.81 -5.97 -9.41
C VAL A 17 6.12 -6.63 -8.08
N ASP A 18 7.41 -6.65 -7.74
CA ASP A 18 7.86 -7.23 -6.50
C ASP A 18 7.17 -6.58 -5.32
N ARG A 19 6.77 -7.41 -4.35
CA ARG A 19 6.12 -6.91 -3.15
C ARG A 19 6.98 -5.92 -2.41
N LYS A 20 8.29 -6.06 -2.47
CA LYS A 20 9.19 -5.11 -1.82
C LYS A 20 9.07 -3.72 -2.41
N VAL A 21 8.85 -3.63 -3.72
CA VAL A 21 8.67 -2.33 -4.36
C VAL A 21 7.40 -1.68 -3.86
N ILE A 22 6.31 -2.43 -3.82
CA ILE A 22 5.04 -1.89 -3.37
C ILE A 22 5.12 -1.49 -1.89
N SER A 23 5.73 -2.34 -1.05
CA SER A 23 5.90 -2.01 0.35
C SER A 23 6.71 -0.74 0.54
N GLY A 24 7.74 -0.56 -0.28
CA GLY A 24 8.54 0.66 -0.21
C GLY A 24 7.73 1.90 -0.57
N LEU A 25 6.87 1.79 -1.58
CA LEU A 25 6.01 2.91 -1.95
C LEU A 25 5.02 3.24 -0.84
N ILE A 26 4.47 2.20 -0.22
CA ILE A 26 3.54 2.40 0.89
C ILE A 26 4.25 3.11 2.03
N LYS A 27 5.43 2.65 2.41
CA LYS A 27 6.16 3.26 3.52
C LYS A 27 6.56 4.69 3.21
N LYS A 28 6.91 4.97 1.96
CA LYS A 28 7.21 6.34 1.57
C LYS A 28 5.98 7.22 1.76
N ALA A 29 4.82 6.74 1.33
CA ALA A 29 3.59 7.50 1.49
C ALA A 29 3.26 7.74 2.97
N LEU A 30 3.44 6.70 3.79
CA LEU A 30 3.13 6.81 5.21
C LEU A 30 4.04 7.81 5.91
N ASN A 31 5.30 7.92 5.47
CA ASN A 31 6.21 8.90 6.04
C ASN A 31 5.78 10.33 5.81
N GLU A 32 4.91 10.54 4.83
CA GLU A 32 4.43 11.88 4.51
C GLU A 32 3.12 12.22 5.21
N VAL A 33 2.60 11.28 6.02
CA VAL A 33 1.38 11.53 6.78
C VAL A 33 1.77 11.69 8.25
N GLU A 34 1.60 12.89 8.74
CA GLU A 34 2.13 13.25 10.06
C GLU A 34 1.62 12.40 11.22
N GLY A 35 0.40 11.99 11.18
CA GLY A 35 -0.20 11.24 12.29
C GLY A 35 0.20 9.79 12.37
N ILE A 36 0.93 9.27 11.40
CA ILE A 36 1.32 7.87 11.40
C ILE A 36 2.65 7.71 12.13
N TYR A 37 2.69 6.80 13.10
CA TYR A 37 3.92 6.53 13.81
C TYR A 37 4.72 5.41 13.11
N ALA A 38 4.05 4.30 12.77
CA ALA A 38 4.76 3.16 12.17
C ALA A 38 3.76 2.14 11.67
N VAL A 39 4.25 1.25 10.80
CA VAL A 39 3.52 0.05 10.44
C VAL A 39 3.70 -0.94 11.59
N LYS A 40 2.62 -1.59 11.99
CA LYS A 40 2.69 -2.59 13.04
C LYS A 40 3.59 -3.74 12.60
N ARG A 41 4.46 -4.18 13.48
CA ARG A 41 5.31 -5.33 13.19
C ARG A 41 4.76 -6.54 13.90
N GLY A 42 4.73 -7.64 13.18
CA GLY A 42 4.30 -8.91 13.71
C GLY A 42 5.46 -9.87 13.75
N LEU A 43 5.14 -11.13 14.00
CA LEU A 43 6.15 -12.17 14.08
C LEU A 43 6.92 -12.32 12.79
N TRP A 44 6.25 -12.12 11.66
CA TRP A 44 6.85 -12.32 10.35
C TRP A 44 7.16 -11.03 9.63
N GLY A 45 7.27 -9.93 10.35
CA GLY A 45 7.62 -8.66 9.75
C GLY A 45 6.50 -7.66 9.83
N GLU A 46 6.56 -6.66 8.95
CA GLU A 46 5.56 -5.59 8.95
C GLU A 46 4.23 -6.10 8.45
N ARG A 47 3.16 -5.59 9.04
CA ARG A 47 1.80 -6.02 8.70
C ARG A 47 1.28 -5.25 7.50
N ILE A 48 1.82 -5.59 6.35
CA ILE A 48 1.37 -5.07 5.07
C ILE A 48 0.97 -6.26 4.22
N LYS A 49 -0.28 -6.28 3.79
CA LYS A 49 -0.77 -7.35 2.93
C LYS A 49 -1.10 -6.77 1.57
N ILE A 50 -0.63 -7.42 0.53
CA ILE A 50 -0.83 -6.99 -0.84
C ILE A 50 -1.53 -8.10 -1.59
N GLU A 51 -2.66 -7.77 -2.24
CA GLU A 51 -3.39 -8.72 -3.06
C GLU A 51 -3.42 -8.23 -4.49
N TYR A 52 -3.24 -9.16 -5.42
CA TYR A 52 -3.34 -8.83 -6.84
C TYR A 52 -4.71 -9.28 -7.31
N LEU A 53 -5.57 -8.28 -7.53
CA LEU A 53 -6.96 -8.52 -7.90
C LEU A 53 -7.14 -8.25 -9.37
N GLN A 54 -8.23 -8.76 -9.92
CA GLN A 54 -8.53 -8.52 -11.32
C GLN A 54 -8.72 -7.04 -11.59
N GLU A 55 -9.34 -6.32 -10.67
CA GLU A 55 -9.61 -4.90 -10.86
C GLU A 55 -8.48 -4.00 -10.38
N GLY A 56 -7.40 -4.55 -9.84
CA GLY A 56 -6.28 -3.75 -9.38
C GLY A 56 -5.61 -4.35 -8.18
N ILE A 57 -5.01 -3.50 -7.38
CA ILE A 57 -4.25 -3.94 -6.21
C ILE A 57 -5.08 -3.69 -4.96
N GLY A 58 -5.15 -4.69 -4.09
CA GLY A 58 -5.77 -4.54 -2.78
C GLY A 58 -4.69 -4.47 -1.71
N LEU A 59 -4.85 -3.55 -0.78
CA LEU A 59 -3.87 -3.34 0.28
C LEU A 59 -4.55 -3.43 1.63
N SER A 60 -3.86 -4.04 2.59
CA SER A 60 -4.33 -4.08 3.98
C SER A 60 -3.15 -3.72 4.86
N LEU A 61 -3.32 -2.68 5.67
CA LEU A 61 -2.25 -2.16 6.50
C LEU A 61 -2.68 -2.15 7.95
N GLN A 62 -1.76 -2.50 8.84
CA GLN A 62 -1.99 -2.37 10.27
C GLN A 62 -1.01 -1.32 10.76
N LEU A 63 -1.54 -0.26 11.36
CA LEU A 63 -0.75 0.91 11.68
C LEU A 63 -0.81 1.26 13.15
N ILE A 64 0.26 1.89 13.61
CA ILE A 64 0.30 2.54 14.92
C ILE A 64 0.31 4.03 14.64
N ILE A 65 -0.59 4.76 15.26
CA ILE A 65 -0.71 6.19 15.03
C ILE A 65 -0.22 6.97 16.24
N LYS A 66 0.06 8.24 16.03
CA LYS A 66 0.43 9.13 17.12
C LYS A 66 -0.83 9.61 17.82
N GLU A 67 -0.74 9.80 19.12
CA GLU A 67 -1.88 10.30 19.88
C GLU A 67 -2.28 11.70 19.42
N GLY A 68 -3.52 12.06 19.67
CA GLY A 68 -4.00 13.40 19.36
C GLY A 68 -4.58 13.58 17.96
N ASN A 69 -4.65 12.52 17.18
CA ASN A 69 -5.20 12.62 15.84
C ASN A 69 -6.64 12.18 15.80
N ALA A 70 -7.43 12.84 14.94
CA ALA A 70 -8.79 12.40 14.67
C ALA A 70 -8.70 11.19 13.75
N ILE A 71 -9.05 10.03 14.26
CA ILE A 71 -8.81 8.77 13.55
C ILE A 71 -9.49 8.70 12.18
N PRO A 72 -10.77 9.07 12.04
CA PRO A 72 -11.39 8.95 10.71
C PRO A 72 -10.70 9.80 9.65
N GLN A 73 -10.30 11.02 10.01
CA GLN A 73 -9.63 11.90 9.07
C GLN A 73 -8.24 11.38 8.74
N LEU A 74 -7.55 10.86 9.74
CA LEU A 74 -6.22 10.32 9.53
C LEU A 74 -6.26 9.11 8.60
N VAL A 75 -7.25 8.24 8.80
CA VAL A 75 -7.40 7.05 7.94
C VAL A 75 -7.67 7.49 6.51
N GLU A 76 -8.56 8.46 6.34
CA GLU A 76 -8.90 8.93 4.99
C GLU A 76 -7.69 9.54 4.29
N GLU A 77 -6.94 10.36 5.02
CA GLU A 77 -5.75 10.98 4.46
C GLU A 77 -4.71 9.93 4.08
N THR A 78 -4.55 8.92 4.93
CA THR A 78 -3.60 7.86 4.69
C THR A 78 -3.98 7.06 3.45
N GLN A 79 -5.26 6.71 3.32
CA GLN A 79 -5.71 5.97 2.16
C GLN A 79 -5.45 6.75 0.87
N LYS A 80 -5.72 8.05 0.90
CA LYS A 80 -5.51 8.88 -0.26
C LYS A 80 -4.04 8.95 -0.64
N LYS A 81 -3.18 9.13 0.35
CA LYS A 81 -1.76 9.28 0.10
C LYS A 81 -1.15 7.99 -0.44
N VAL A 82 -1.52 6.86 0.16
CA VAL A 82 -1.02 5.56 -0.28
C VAL A 82 -1.49 5.29 -1.71
N LYS A 83 -2.76 5.54 -1.97
CA LYS A 83 -3.31 5.32 -3.30
C LYS A 83 -2.57 6.16 -4.34
N GLN A 84 -2.35 7.42 -4.05
CA GLN A 84 -1.65 8.31 -4.97
C GLN A 84 -0.25 7.82 -5.28
N GLU A 85 0.48 7.43 -4.26
CA GLU A 85 1.87 7.04 -4.44
C GLU A 85 1.97 5.74 -5.24
N VAL A 86 1.15 4.76 -4.91
CA VAL A 86 1.22 3.47 -5.58
C VAL A 86 0.77 3.61 -7.03
N GLN A 87 -0.33 4.31 -7.28
CA GLN A 87 -0.84 4.47 -8.64
C GLN A 87 0.08 5.28 -9.52
N ARG A 88 0.77 6.27 -8.92
CA ARG A 88 1.67 7.10 -9.68
C ARG A 88 2.81 6.30 -10.28
N VAL A 89 3.31 5.34 -9.52
CA VAL A 89 4.50 4.58 -9.94
C VAL A 89 4.13 3.35 -10.76
N LEU A 90 3.06 2.66 -10.37
CA LEU A 90 2.75 1.38 -11.00
C LEU A 90 1.80 1.45 -12.17
N ASP A 91 1.15 2.58 -12.36
CA ASP A 91 0.18 2.72 -13.45
C ASP A 91 -0.89 1.64 -13.35
N LYS A 92 -1.25 1.26 -12.13
CA LYS A 92 -2.28 0.30 -11.86
C LYS A 92 -3.21 0.86 -10.83
N PRO A 93 -4.51 0.61 -10.94
CA PRO A 93 -5.42 1.13 -9.92
C PRO A 93 -5.25 0.40 -8.60
N VAL A 94 -5.45 1.14 -7.53
CA VAL A 94 -5.55 0.55 -6.20
C VAL A 94 -7.04 0.35 -5.96
N ALA A 95 -7.46 -0.90 -5.99
CA ALA A 95 -8.89 -1.23 -5.94
C ALA A 95 -9.47 -1.06 -4.55
N LYS A 96 -8.68 -1.31 -3.53
CA LYS A 96 -9.14 -1.11 -2.16
C LYS A 96 -7.95 -0.98 -1.21
N ILE A 97 -8.16 -0.24 -0.13
CA ILE A 97 -7.17 -0.10 0.92
C ILE A 97 -7.90 -0.25 2.25
N ASN A 98 -7.53 -1.26 3.01
CA ASN A 98 -8.05 -1.48 4.35
C ASN A 98 -7.00 -1.07 5.36
N ILE A 99 -7.37 -0.25 6.31
CA ILE A 99 -6.45 0.20 7.34
C ILE A 99 -7.01 -0.16 8.70
N LYS A 100 -6.19 -0.84 9.50
CA LYS A 100 -6.53 -1.15 10.86
C LYS A 100 -5.58 -0.41 11.78
N ILE A 101 -6.13 0.31 12.74
CA ILE A 101 -5.32 0.99 13.74
C ILE A 101 -5.10 0.01 14.90
N LYS A 102 -3.87 -0.39 15.10
CA LYS A 102 -3.54 -1.42 16.07
C LYS A 102 -2.92 -0.86 17.34
N GLY A 103 -2.65 0.42 17.38
CA GLY A 103 -2.09 1.01 18.58
C GLY A 103 -1.93 2.50 18.44
N ILE A 104 -1.74 3.14 19.58
CA ILE A 104 -1.54 4.58 19.64
C ILE A 104 -0.25 4.84 20.39
N LYS A 105 0.64 5.58 19.77
CA LYS A 105 1.90 5.92 20.41
C LYS A 105 1.74 7.24 21.13
N HIS A 106 2.02 7.23 22.40
CA HIS A 106 1.96 8.45 23.20
C HIS A 106 3.28 9.20 23.02
N ILE A 107 3.14 10.48 22.73
CA ILE A 107 4.28 11.34 22.51
C ILE A 107 4.42 12.20 23.74
N SER A 108 5.53 12.16 24.43
CA SER A 108 5.69 13.00 25.61
C SER A 108 6.85 13.95 25.46
#